data_fc7b225ac5a3c4ae3358c82494926324
#
_entry.id   fc7b225ac5a3c4ae3358c82494926324
#
_cell.length_a   1.000
_cell.length_b   1.000
_cell.length_c   1.000
_cell.angle_alpha   90.00
_cell.angle_beta   90.00
_cell.angle_gamma   90.00
#
_symmetry.space_group_name_H-M   'P 1'
#
loop_
_entity.id
_entity.type
_entity.pdbx_description
1 polymer ?
#
loop_
_entity_poly.entity_id
_entity_poly.type
_entity_poly.pdbx_seq_one_letter_code
_entity_poly.pdbx_strand_id
1 'polypeptide(L)'
;MMFDLPSEDTLYDALLARDPAYDGRAFVGVSSTGVFCRLTCPARKPKRENCTFFNHVSDCLQAGFRPCRRCHPLGAAAGADTNVQTLLKALETEPTRKWQEADIARLGFDPSTIRRAFKRHFGMTFLEMARGRRLAHGFSALRDGKVIDAQLTAGFESASAFRAAFAKLTGQAPADFRSDAMLLADHIPTPLGSVIAVCDDRALHLLEFADRKALPTELARLRHMTKGSIGVGQTKVTKQVGAELHAYFSGQLAAFQTPLVLHGTEFTKQ
;
A
#
# COMPACT_ATOMS: atom_id res chain seq x y z
N MET A 1 14.10 -15.32 -12.58
CA MET A 1 15.34 -14.57 -12.78
C MET A 1 15.16 -13.21 -12.11
N MET A 2 15.90 -12.94 -11.06
CA MET A 2 16.10 -11.59 -10.57
C MET A 2 16.90 -10.86 -11.66
N PHE A 3 16.35 -9.80 -12.22
CA PHE A 3 17.14 -8.90 -13.04
C PHE A 3 17.96 -8.04 -12.07
N ASP A 4 19.24 -8.31 -11.98
CA ASP A 4 20.17 -7.38 -11.36
C ASP A 4 20.18 -6.10 -12.16
N LEU A 5 20.08 -4.95 -11.49
CA LEU A 5 20.27 -3.66 -12.17
C LEU A 5 21.66 -3.62 -12.80
N PRO A 6 21.81 -3.01 -13.98
CA PRO A 6 23.12 -2.63 -14.50
C PRO A 6 23.84 -1.73 -13.49
N SER A 7 25.12 -1.46 -13.77
CA SER A 7 25.89 -0.52 -12.95
C SER A 7 25.16 0.84 -12.84
N GLU A 8 25.31 1.52 -11.71
CA GLU A 8 24.72 2.82 -11.52
C GLU A 8 25.13 3.85 -12.58
N ASP A 9 26.32 3.71 -13.16
CA ASP A 9 26.80 4.58 -14.24
C ASP A 9 26.01 4.30 -15.53
N THR A 10 25.76 3.02 -15.85
CA THR A 10 24.89 2.64 -16.98
C THR A 10 23.47 3.21 -16.80
N LEU A 11 22.94 3.16 -15.60
CA LEU A 11 21.60 3.70 -15.29
C LEU A 11 21.58 5.24 -15.33
N TYR A 12 22.69 5.88 -14.96
CA TYR A 12 22.81 7.33 -15.10
C TYR A 12 22.87 7.77 -16.55
N ASP A 13 23.61 7.04 -17.41
CA ASP A 13 23.63 7.28 -18.86
C ASP A 13 22.24 7.07 -19.48
N ALA A 14 21.54 6.01 -19.08
CA ALA A 14 20.15 5.78 -19.49
C ALA A 14 19.21 6.90 -19.01
N LEU A 15 19.40 7.42 -17.80
CA LEU A 15 18.67 8.61 -17.30
C LEU A 15 18.96 9.83 -18.18
N LEU A 16 20.21 10.10 -18.54
CA LEU A 16 20.58 11.22 -19.40
C LEU A 16 19.96 11.10 -20.79
N ALA A 17 19.98 9.90 -21.35
CA ALA A 17 19.39 9.57 -22.66
C ALA A 17 17.85 9.49 -22.62
N ARG A 18 17.22 9.42 -21.44
CA ARG A 18 15.80 9.12 -21.26
C ARG A 18 15.41 7.80 -21.92
N ASP A 19 16.23 6.77 -21.72
CA ASP A 19 16.05 5.48 -22.37
C ASP A 19 14.76 4.78 -21.90
N PRO A 20 13.79 4.53 -22.79
CA PRO A 20 12.54 3.86 -22.45
C PRO A 20 12.69 2.39 -22.10
N ALA A 21 13.84 1.76 -22.42
CA ALA A 21 14.11 0.35 -22.10
C ALA A 21 14.06 0.07 -20.59
N TYR A 22 14.31 1.09 -19.78
CA TYR A 22 14.27 1.01 -18.31
C TYR A 22 12.96 1.45 -17.70
N ASP A 23 11.95 1.84 -18.49
CA ASP A 23 10.68 2.32 -17.96
C ASP A 23 9.94 1.20 -17.21
N GLY A 24 9.58 1.45 -15.94
CA GLY A 24 8.99 0.46 -15.05
C GLY A 24 9.96 -0.61 -14.51
N ARG A 25 11.26 -0.53 -14.87
CA ARG A 25 12.30 -1.47 -14.41
C ARG A 25 13.35 -0.83 -13.52
N ALA A 26 13.57 0.48 -13.70
CA ALA A 26 14.47 1.26 -12.86
C ALA A 26 13.88 2.62 -12.55
N PHE A 27 14.16 3.09 -11.34
CA PHE A 27 13.76 4.39 -10.83
C PHE A 27 14.97 5.13 -10.29
N VAL A 28 14.95 6.45 -10.35
CA VAL A 28 16.00 7.29 -9.78
C VAL A 28 15.44 8.11 -8.64
N GLY A 29 15.99 7.96 -7.44
CA GLY A 29 15.81 8.84 -6.30
C GLY A 29 16.77 10.01 -6.40
N VAL A 30 16.27 11.23 -6.26
CA VAL A 30 17.06 12.46 -6.36
C VAL A 30 17.13 13.12 -4.97
N SER A 31 18.25 12.95 -4.28
CA SER A 31 18.45 13.38 -2.89
C SER A 31 18.27 14.90 -2.69
N SER A 32 18.68 15.70 -3.65
CA SER A 32 18.54 17.18 -3.58
C SER A 32 17.09 17.67 -3.58
N THR A 33 16.12 16.84 -4.01
CA THR A 33 14.70 17.20 -4.08
C THR A 33 13.80 16.26 -3.29
N GLY A 34 14.32 15.14 -2.79
CA GLY A 34 13.57 14.08 -2.13
C GLY A 34 12.53 13.40 -3.03
N VAL A 35 12.74 13.40 -4.36
CA VAL A 35 11.78 12.91 -5.34
C VAL A 35 12.36 11.72 -6.08
N PHE A 36 11.55 10.67 -6.33
CA PHE A 36 11.93 9.65 -7.27
C PHE A 36 11.17 9.77 -8.60
N CYS A 37 11.86 9.42 -9.68
CA CYS A 37 11.39 9.56 -11.05
C CYS A 37 11.62 8.28 -11.84
N ARG A 38 10.91 8.15 -12.97
CA ARG A 38 11.32 7.26 -14.05
C ARG A 38 12.58 7.82 -14.74
N LEU A 39 13.37 6.97 -15.35
CA LEU A 39 14.54 7.42 -16.14
C LEU A 39 14.13 8.28 -17.33
N THR A 40 12.93 8.06 -17.88
CA THR A 40 12.32 8.83 -18.98
C THR A 40 11.74 10.19 -18.57
N CYS A 41 11.83 10.59 -17.29
CA CYS A 41 11.23 11.81 -16.78
C CYS A 41 11.66 13.06 -17.58
N PRO A 42 10.70 13.95 -18.02
CA PRO A 42 11.03 15.17 -18.76
C PRO A 42 11.60 16.30 -17.88
N ALA A 43 11.75 16.08 -16.56
CA ALA A 43 12.36 17.07 -15.67
C ALA A 43 13.84 17.31 -16.01
N ARG A 44 14.40 18.40 -15.45
CA ARG A 44 15.85 18.67 -15.53
C ARG A 44 16.61 17.50 -14.91
N LYS A 45 17.69 17.08 -15.58
CA LYS A 45 18.53 15.98 -15.14
C LYS A 45 19.27 16.37 -13.85
N PRO A 46 19.23 15.53 -12.81
CA PRO A 46 20.00 15.73 -11.60
C PRO A 46 21.48 15.47 -11.87
N LYS A 47 22.35 15.98 -10.99
CA LYS A 47 23.76 15.61 -10.98
C LYS A 47 23.90 14.14 -10.50
N ARG A 48 24.94 13.44 -11.00
CA ARG A 48 25.19 12.03 -10.65
C ARG A 48 25.28 11.79 -9.16
N GLU A 49 25.94 12.67 -8.44
CA GLU A 49 26.12 12.62 -6.98
C GLU A 49 24.81 12.65 -6.17
N ASN A 50 23.73 13.13 -6.78
CA ASN A 50 22.39 13.20 -6.16
C ASN A 50 21.47 12.06 -6.60
N CYS A 51 21.97 11.07 -7.35
CA CYS A 51 21.18 9.98 -7.90
C CYS A 51 21.43 8.68 -7.15
N THR A 52 20.36 8.05 -6.70
CA THR A 52 20.35 6.67 -6.21
C THR A 52 19.34 5.89 -7.06
N PHE A 53 19.71 4.70 -7.53
CA PHE A 53 18.87 3.92 -8.43
C PHE A 53 18.22 2.75 -7.69
N PHE A 54 16.98 2.43 -8.06
CA PHE A 54 16.14 1.44 -7.42
C PHE A 54 15.45 0.55 -8.45
N ASN A 55 15.27 -0.73 -8.12
CA ASN A 55 14.54 -1.70 -8.93
C ASN A 55 13.02 -1.52 -8.81
N HIS A 56 12.56 -1.11 -7.62
CA HIS A 56 11.15 -1.07 -7.30
C HIS A 56 10.75 0.27 -6.69
N VAL A 57 9.51 0.64 -6.95
CA VAL A 57 8.87 1.81 -6.32
C VAL A 57 8.88 1.70 -4.80
N SER A 58 8.67 0.48 -4.26
CA SER A 58 8.72 0.20 -2.82
C SER A 58 10.04 0.64 -2.19
N ASP A 59 11.15 0.39 -2.88
CA ASP A 59 12.49 0.70 -2.38
C ASP A 59 12.72 2.21 -2.36
N CYS A 60 12.20 2.92 -3.38
CA CYS A 60 12.21 4.39 -3.41
C CYS A 60 11.45 4.98 -2.23
N LEU A 61 10.26 4.43 -1.93
CA LEU A 61 9.42 4.89 -0.83
C LEU A 61 10.05 4.58 0.54
N GLN A 62 10.66 3.39 0.68
CA GLN A 62 11.39 3.00 1.90
C GLN A 62 12.62 3.88 2.16
N ALA A 63 13.27 4.32 1.09
CA ALA A 63 14.38 5.27 1.16
C ALA A 63 13.94 6.73 1.39
N GLY A 64 12.62 6.98 1.58
CA GLY A 64 12.09 8.30 1.92
C GLY A 64 11.85 9.22 0.73
N PHE A 65 11.94 8.72 -0.51
CA PHE A 65 11.65 9.54 -1.69
C PHE A 65 10.15 9.60 -1.96
N ARG A 66 9.65 10.77 -2.33
CA ARG A 66 8.27 10.97 -2.80
C ARG A 66 8.17 10.83 -4.33
N PRO A 67 7.02 10.41 -4.87
CA PRO A 67 6.85 10.29 -6.32
C PRO A 67 6.88 11.62 -7.04
N CYS A 68 7.46 11.62 -8.24
CA CYS A 68 7.51 12.79 -9.10
C CYS A 68 6.13 13.12 -9.69
N ARG A 69 5.69 14.38 -9.57
CA ARG A 69 4.43 14.89 -10.13
C ARG A 69 4.43 15.05 -11.66
N ARG A 70 5.59 15.07 -12.32
CA ARG A 70 5.70 15.20 -13.78
C ARG A 70 5.60 13.87 -14.51
N CYS A 71 6.31 12.86 -14.01
CA CYS A 71 6.37 11.57 -14.70
C CYS A 71 5.46 10.53 -14.06
N HIS A 72 4.82 10.82 -12.93
CA HIS A 72 3.91 9.93 -12.22
C HIS A 72 4.45 8.48 -12.13
N PRO A 73 5.60 8.25 -11.44
CA PRO A 73 6.28 6.97 -11.47
C PRO A 73 5.45 5.84 -10.85
N LEU A 74 4.49 6.17 -9.98
CA LEU A 74 3.51 5.20 -9.43
C LEU A 74 2.56 4.68 -10.50
N GLY A 75 2.13 5.54 -11.44
CA GLY A 75 1.31 5.15 -12.58
C GLY A 75 2.06 4.29 -13.60
N ALA A 76 3.38 4.43 -13.68
CA ALA A 76 4.20 3.71 -14.66
C ALA A 76 4.58 2.30 -14.24
N ALA A 77 4.69 2.00 -12.95
CA ALA A 77 4.93 0.62 -12.51
C ALA A 77 3.78 -0.32 -12.89
N ALA A 78 2.54 0.23 -12.97
CA ALA A 78 1.37 -0.45 -13.53
C ALA A 78 1.14 -0.12 -15.01
N GLY A 79 1.77 0.94 -15.55
CA GLY A 79 1.49 1.51 -16.85
C GLY A 79 2.10 0.77 -18.04
N ALA A 80 3.07 -0.10 -17.81
CA ALA A 80 3.66 -0.92 -18.86
C ALA A 80 2.86 -2.22 -19.13
N ASP A 81 1.94 -2.58 -18.21
CA ASP A 81 1.10 -3.77 -18.36
C ASP A 81 -0.38 -3.36 -18.38
N THR A 82 -0.91 -3.16 -19.57
CA THR A 82 -2.31 -2.78 -19.82
C THR A 82 -3.28 -3.74 -19.11
N ASN A 83 -2.90 -5.01 -18.97
CA ASN A 83 -3.69 -6.03 -18.30
C ASN A 83 -3.78 -5.77 -16.80
N VAL A 84 -2.66 -5.37 -16.19
CA VAL A 84 -2.60 -4.99 -14.78
C VAL A 84 -3.47 -3.75 -14.51
N GLN A 85 -3.38 -2.72 -15.35
CA GLN A 85 -4.22 -1.53 -15.22
C GLN A 85 -5.71 -1.83 -15.34
N THR A 86 -6.10 -2.65 -16.31
CA THR A 86 -7.49 -3.06 -16.52
C THR A 86 -8.02 -3.76 -15.27
N LEU A 87 -7.25 -4.67 -14.68
CA LEU A 87 -7.65 -5.40 -13.50
C LEU A 87 -7.66 -4.52 -12.23
N LEU A 88 -6.73 -3.56 -12.09
CA LEU A 88 -6.77 -2.59 -11.00
C LEU A 88 -8.03 -1.72 -11.09
N LYS A 89 -8.36 -1.23 -12.29
CA LYS A 89 -9.60 -0.47 -12.52
C LYS A 89 -10.85 -1.31 -12.20
N ALA A 90 -10.86 -2.59 -12.56
CA ALA A 90 -11.95 -3.49 -12.21
C ALA A 90 -12.10 -3.66 -10.70
N LEU A 91 -10.98 -3.74 -9.96
CA LEU A 91 -11.00 -3.76 -8.49
C LEU A 91 -11.53 -2.46 -7.86
N GLU A 92 -11.25 -1.31 -8.48
CA GLU A 92 -11.77 -0.02 -8.02
C GLU A 92 -13.26 0.09 -8.24
N THR A 93 -13.75 -0.41 -9.38
CA THR A 93 -15.18 -0.38 -9.74
C THR A 93 -16.01 -1.34 -8.89
N GLU A 94 -15.46 -2.52 -8.59
CA GLU A 94 -16.15 -3.58 -7.83
C GLU A 94 -15.31 -4.07 -6.63
N PRO A 95 -15.06 -3.23 -5.60
CA PRO A 95 -14.13 -3.53 -4.52
C PRO A 95 -14.59 -4.67 -3.60
N THR A 96 -15.89 -4.97 -3.56
CA THR A 96 -16.48 -6.05 -2.74
C THR A 96 -16.69 -7.34 -3.52
N ARG A 97 -16.45 -7.35 -4.83
CA ARG A 97 -16.63 -8.53 -5.69
C ARG A 97 -15.70 -9.66 -5.27
N LYS A 98 -16.26 -10.87 -5.20
CA LYS A 98 -15.50 -12.13 -5.02
C LYS A 98 -14.89 -12.55 -6.35
N TRP A 99 -13.69 -12.05 -6.64
CA TRP A 99 -12.94 -12.42 -7.84
C TRP A 99 -12.43 -13.85 -7.80
N GLN A 100 -12.49 -14.53 -8.94
CA GLN A 100 -12.00 -15.89 -9.18
C GLN A 100 -11.14 -15.94 -10.46
N GLU A 101 -10.36 -17.01 -10.65
CA GLU A 101 -9.56 -17.17 -11.88
C GLU A 101 -10.44 -17.20 -13.14
N ALA A 102 -11.66 -17.75 -13.04
CA ALA A 102 -12.63 -17.72 -14.13
C ALA A 102 -13.06 -16.29 -14.53
N ASP A 103 -13.07 -15.34 -13.59
CA ASP A 103 -13.36 -13.94 -13.91
C ASP A 103 -12.24 -13.29 -14.71
N ILE A 104 -10.99 -13.60 -14.33
CA ILE A 104 -9.78 -13.14 -15.05
C ILE A 104 -9.82 -13.69 -16.49
N ALA A 105 -10.15 -14.96 -16.65
CA ALA A 105 -10.25 -15.61 -17.96
C ALA A 105 -11.37 -15.00 -18.81
N ARG A 106 -12.54 -14.68 -18.21
CA ARG A 106 -13.65 -13.99 -18.91
C ARG A 106 -13.28 -12.58 -19.39
N LEU A 107 -12.36 -11.91 -18.74
CA LEU A 107 -11.81 -10.64 -19.20
C LEU A 107 -10.78 -10.81 -20.33
N GLY A 108 -10.53 -12.03 -20.79
CA GLY A 108 -9.59 -12.34 -21.89
C GLY A 108 -8.14 -12.48 -21.42
N PHE A 109 -7.89 -12.60 -20.12
CA PHE A 109 -6.52 -12.72 -19.58
C PHE A 109 -6.22 -14.14 -19.13
N ASP A 110 -4.98 -14.60 -19.36
CA ASP A 110 -4.48 -15.86 -18.79
C ASP A 110 -4.19 -15.68 -17.29
N PRO A 111 -4.85 -16.45 -16.39
CA PRO A 111 -4.69 -16.29 -14.94
C PRO A 111 -3.26 -16.48 -14.44
N SER A 112 -2.47 -17.35 -15.10
CA SER A 112 -1.08 -17.61 -14.71
C SER A 112 -0.17 -16.42 -15.06
N THR A 113 -0.42 -15.79 -16.18
CA THR A 113 0.28 -14.57 -16.61
C THR A 113 -0.04 -13.41 -15.68
N ILE A 114 -1.32 -13.21 -15.35
CA ILE A 114 -1.75 -12.19 -14.38
C ILE A 114 -1.14 -12.43 -12.99
N ARG A 115 -1.13 -13.68 -12.52
CA ARG A 115 -0.50 -14.04 -11.24
C ARG A 115 0.97 -13.62 -11.20
N ARG A 116 1.73 -13.91 -12.27
CA ARG A 116 3.15 -13.52 -12.36
C ARG A 116 3.32 -12.01 -12.45
N ALA A 117 2.49 -11.31 -13.24
CA ALA A 117 2.52 -9.87 -13.37
C ALA A 117 2.26 -9.17 -12.03
N PHE A 118 1.18 -9.55 -11.33
CA PHE A 118 0.86 -8.97 -10.03
C PHE A 118 1.91 -9.27 -8.95
N LYS A 119 2.45 -10.51 -8.90
CA LYS A 119 3.56 -10.81 -7.98
C LYS A 119 4.81 -10.00 -8.27
N ARG A 120 5.13 -9.74 -9.53
CA ARG A 120 6.27 -8.89 -9.92
C ARG A 120 6.07 -7.43 -9.56
N HIS A 121 4.85 -6.88 -9.76
CA HIS A 121 4.57 -5.46 -9.53
C HIS A 121 4.24 -5.14 -8.06
N PHE A 122 3.53 -6.04 -7.38
CA PHE A 122 2.95 -5.77 -6.05
C PHE A 122 3.37 -6.77 -4.97
N GLY A 123 4.16 -7.79 -5.30
CA GLY A 123 4.56 -8.84 -4.36
C GLY A 123 3.45 -9.84 -4.00
N MET A 124 2.23 -9.63 -4.50
CA MET A 124 1.05 -10.47 -4.25
C MET A 124 0.29 -10.76 -5.55
N THR A 125 -0.65 -11.70 -5.51
CA THR A 125 -1.52 -12.01 -6.65
C THR A 125 -2.71 -11.04 -6.71
N PHE A 126 -3.35 -10.94 -7.89
CA PHE A 126 -4.60 -10.19 -8.06
C PHE A 126 -5.70 -10.64 -7.09
N LEU A 127 -5.86 -11.97 -6.92
CA LEU A 127 -6.89 -12.51 -6.02
C LEU A 127 -6.60 -12.23 -4.54
N GLU A 128 -5.33 -12.20 -4.13
CA GLU A 128 -4.93 -11.77 -2.79
C GLU A 128 -5.24 -10.30 -2.56
N MET A 129 -4.95 -9.43 -3.54
CA MET A 129 -5.28 -8.00 -3.50
C MET A 129 -6.80 -7.79 -3.44
N ALA A 130 -7.58 -8.47 -4.28
CA ALA A 130 -9.04 -8.41 -4.27
C ALA A 130 -9.63 -8.83 -2.91
N ARG A 131 -9.08 -9.89 -2.31
CA ARG A 131 -9.48 -10.34 -0.97
C ARG A 131 -9.15 -9.31 0.10
N GLY A 132 -7.96 -8.72 0.06
CA GLY A 132 -7.55 -7.66 0.98
C GLY A 132 -8.50 -6.46 0.93
N ARG A 133 -8.85 -5.99 -0.28
CA ARG A 133 -9.80 -4.87 -0.47
C ARG A 133 -11.19 -5.18 0.08
N ARG A 134 -11.71 -6.39 -0.15
CA ARG A 134 -12.99 -6.81 0.45
C ARG A 134 -12.97 -6.81 1.97
N LEU A 135 -11.90 -7.36 2.56
CA LEU A 135 -11.73 -7.37 4.01
C LEU A 135 -11.66 -5.95 4.59
N ALA A 136 -11.02 -5.03 3.87
CA ALA A 136 -10.94 -3.63 4.24
C ALA A 136 -12.32 -2.95 4.31
N HIS A 137 -13.23 -3.27 3.38
CA HIS A 137 -14.62 -2.81 3.47
C HIS A 137 -15.33 -3.35 4.72
N GLY A 138 -15.12 -4.64 5.06
CA GLY A 138 -15.66 -5.23 6.28
C GLY A 138 -15.11 -4.60 7.56
N PHE A 139 -13.89 -4.07 7.51
CA PHE A 139 -13.27 -3.40 8.64
C PHE A 139 -14.04 -2.14 9.08
N SER A 140 -14.47 -1.33 8.12
CA SER A 140 -15.29 -0.14 8.41
C SER A 140 -16.64 -0.48 9.07
N ALA A 141 -17.26 -1.61 8.65
CA ALA A 141 -18.55 -2.04 9.22
C ALA A 141 -18.42 -2.61 10.65
N LEU A 142 -17.23 -3.07 11.07
CA LEU A 142 -17.00 -3.48 12.47
C LEU A 142 -17.10 -2.33 13.45
N ARG A 143 -16.83 -1.11 13.00
CA ARG A 143 -16.94 0.10 13.81
C ARG A 143 -18.37 0.32 14.34
N ASP A 144 -19.36 0.01 13.49
CA ASP A 144 -20.77 0.30 13.75
C ASP A 144 -21.51 -0.86 14.46
N GLY A 145 -20.81 -1.98 14.76
CA GLY A 145 -21.24 -2.87 15.83
C GLY A 145 -21.31 -4.36 15.62
N LYS A 146 -21.59 -4.95 14.47
CA LYS A 146 -21.79 -6.41 14.40
C LYS A 146 -20.83 -7.09 13.42
N VAL A 147 -20.20 -8.17 13.88
CA VAL A 147 -19.33 -9.02 13.03
C VAL A 147 -20.08 -9.53 11.80
N ILE A 148 -21.40 -9.74 11.90
CA ILE A 148 -22.23 -10.17 10.78
C ILE A 148 -22.32 -9.09 9.68
N ASP A 149 -22.45 -7.83 10.07
CA ASP A 149 -22.53 -6.72 9.12
C ASP A 149 -21.19 -6.54 8.38
N ALA A 150 -20.09 -6.68 9.11
CA ALA A 150 -18.74 -6.68 8.52
C ALA A 150 -18.52 -7.84 7.55
N GLN A 151 -19.02 -9.05 7.87
CA GLN A 151 -18.98 -10.20 6.99
C GLN A 151 -19.75 -9.93 5.69
N LEU A 152 -20.98 -9.43 5.80
CA LEU A 152 -21.84 -9.15 4.64
C LEU A 152 -21.26 -8.04 3.78
N THR A 153 -20.80 -6.94 4.40
CA THR A 153 -20.14 -5.82 3.71
C THR A 153 -18.88 -6.26 2.97
N ALA A 154 -18.10 -7.18 3.55
CA ALA A 154 -16.92 -7.75 2.91
C ALA A 154 -17.27 -8.83 1.85
N GLY A 155 -18.56 -9.13 1.62
CA GLY A 155 -19.01 -10.10 0.63
C GLY A 155 -18.61 -11.54 0.94
N PHE A 156 -18.57 -11.94 2.23
CA PHE A 156 -18.30 -13.30 2.64
C PHE A 156 -19.60 -14.06 2.95
N GLU A 157 -19.81 -15.16 2.26
CA GLU A 157 -20.99 -16.05 2.46
C GLU A 157 -20.91 -16.82 3.78
N SER A 158 -19.70 -17.07 4.28
CA SER A 158 -19.45 -17.87 5.50
C SER A 158 -18.78 -17.03 6.60
N ALA A 159 -19.36 -17.06 7.80
CA ALA A 159 -18.79 -16.41 8.97
C ALA A 159 -17.42 -16.97 9.37
N SER A 160 -17.20 -18.27 9.18
CA SER A 160 -15.92 -18.91 9.45
C SER A 160 -14.84 -18.45 8.45
N ALA A 161 -15.18 -18.35 7.15
CA ALA A 161 -14.27 -17.87 6.13
C ALA A 161 -13.91 -16.39 6.34
N PHE A 162 -14.89 -15.55 6.72
CA PHE A 162 -14.63 -14.15 7.08
C PHE A 162 -13.70 -14.05 8.27
N ARG A 163 -14.01 -14.74 9.39
CA ARG A 163 -13.19 -14.73 10.61
C ARG A 163 -11.76 -15.19 10.34
N ALA A 164 -11.58 -16.28 9.60
CA ALA A 164 -10.26 -16.78 9.24
C ALA A 164 -9.47 -15.80 8.36
N ALA A 165 -10.10 -15.21 7.36
CA ALA A 165 -9.47 -14.23 6.48
C ALA A 165 -9.14 -12.93 7.22
N PHE A 166 -10.04 -12.48 8.10
CA PHE A 166 -9.85 -11.29 8.93
C PHE A 166 -8.71 -11.49 9.95
N ALA A 167 -8.70 -12.63 10.65
CA ALA A 167 -7.63 -12.98 11.58
C ALA A 167 -6.26 -13.10 10.90
N LYS A 168 -6.24 -13.61 9.66
CA LYS A 168 -5.02 -13.66 8.86
C LYS A 168 -4.52 -12.26 8.48
N LEU A 169 -5.44 -11.31 8.23
CA LEU A 169 -5.10 -9.93 7.88
C LEU A 169 -4.65 -9.12 9.10
N THR A 170 -5.37 -9.24 10.21
CA THR A 170 -5.21 -8.37 11.39
C THR A 170 -4.44 -9.03 12.53
N GLY A 171 -4.20 -10.34 12.44
CA GLY A 171 -3.57 -11.13 13.49
C GLY A 171 -4.47 -11.42 14.70
N GLN A 172 -5.78 -11.09 14.63
CA GLN A 172 -6.75 -11.38 15.69
C GLN A 172 -8.17 -11.54 15.11
N ALA A 173 -9.05 -12.25 15.85
CA ALA A 173 -10.42 -12.44 15.39
C ALA A 173 -11.23 -11.13 15.43
N PRO A 174 -12.26 -10.96 14.57
CA PRO A 174 -13.09 -9.75 14.57
C PRO A 174 -13.75 -9.43 15.91
N ALA A 175 -14.08 -10.45 16.70
CA ALA A 175 -14.70 -10.30 18.02
C ALA A 175 -13.73 -9.77 19.09
N ASP A 176 -12.43 -9.86 18.85
CA ASP A 176 -11.40 -9.39 19.79
C ASP A 176 -11.13 -7.88 19.65
N PHE A 177 -11.70 -7.24 18.63
CA PHE A 177 -11.61 -5.80 18.45
C PHE A 177 -12.61 -5.08 19.35
N ARG A 178 -12.10 -4.34 20.33
CA ARG A 178 -12.90 -3.63 21.33
C ARG A 178 -13.02 -2.16 20.98
N SER A 179 -14.22 -1.60 21.15
CA SER A 179 -14.46 -0.16 20.92
C SER A 179 -13.86 0.74 22.02
N ASP A 180 -13.60 0.17 23.20
CA ASP A 180 -13.00 0.85 24.36
C ASP A 180 -11.47 0.69 24.45
N ALA A 181 -10.83 0.19 23.40
CA ALA A 181 -9.39 0.03 23.35
C ALA A 181 -8.69 1.40 23.26
N MET A 182 -7.52 1.52 23.90
CA MET A 182 -6.69 2.73 23.83
C MET A 182 -6.18 3.04 22.41
N LEU A 183 -5.92 2.00 21.63
CA LEU A 183 -5.54 2.11 20.23
C LEU A 183 -6.71 1.72 19.34
N LEU A 184 -7.06 2.58 18.42
CA LEU A 184 -8.11 2.33 17.45
C LEU A 184 -7.52 2.23 16.04
N ALA A 185 -7.90 1.16 15.34
CA ALA A 185 -7.56 0.95 13.97
C ALA A 185 -8.71 1.41 13.07
N ASP A 186 -8.39 2.17 12.04
CA ASP A 186 -9.31 2.60 11.01
C ASP A 186 -8.76 2.25 9.64
N HIS A 187 -9.67 2.08 8.70
CA HIS A 187 -9.39 1.79 7.30
C HIS A 187 -9.55 3.06 6.48
N ILE A 188 -8.49 3.43 5.76
CA ILE A 188 -8.47 4.62 4.92
C ILE A 188 -8.22 4.20 3.46
N PRO A 189 -9.18 4.45 2.54
CA PRO A 189 -8.97 4.20 1.12
C PRO A 189 -7.97 5.19 0.54
N THR A 190 -7.06 4.71 -0.31
CA THR A 190 -6.13 5.55 -1.08
C THR A 190 -6.07 5.10 -2.54
N PRO A 191 -5.60 5.95 -3.47
CA PRO A 191 -5.41 5.56 -4.87
C PRO A 191 -4.46 4.39 -5.10
N LEU A 192 -3.61 4.07 -4.12
CA LEU A 192 -2.66 2.94 -4.20
C LEU A 192 -3.18 1.67 -3.52
N GLY A 193 -4.36 1.72 -2.94
CA GLY A 193 -4.95 0.67 -2.13
C GLY A 193 -5.32 1.19 -0.75
N SER A 194 -5.92 0.33 0.03
CA SER A 194 -6.38 0.70 1.37
C SER A 194 -5.25 0.60 2.38
N VAL A 195 -5.17 1.55 3.30
CA VAL A 195 -4.25 1.51 4.44
C VAL A 195 -5.01 1.32 5.75
N ILE A 196 -4.36 0.69 6.71
CA ILE A 196 -4.80 0.60 8.11
C ILE A 196 -3.99 1.61 8.91
N ALA A 197 -4.67 2.56 9.52
CA ALA A 197 -4.09 3.50 10.46
C ALA A 197 -4.45 3.07 11.89
N VAL A 198 -3.47 2.91 12.77
CA VAL A 198 -3.68 2.64 14.19
C VAL A 198 -3.25 3.85 14.98
N CYS A 199 -4.18 4.48 15.68
CA CYS A 199 -3.97 5.72 16.41
C CYS A 199 -4.51 5.60 17.85
N ASP A 200 -3.94 6.39 18.75
CA ASP A 200 -4.62 6.85 19.94
C ASP A 200 -5.23 8.26 19.73
N ASP A 201 -5.64 8.94 20.78
CA ASP A 201 -6.18 10.30 20.70
C ASP A 201 -5.12 11.38 20.43
N ARG A 202 -3.84 11.02 20.41
CA ARG A 202 -2.71 11.95 20.34
C ARG A 202 -1.82 11.77 19.12
N ALA A 203 -1.63 10.52 18.67
CA ALA A 203 -0.64 10.22 17.65
C ALA A 203 -0.99 8.97 16.81
N LEU A 204 -0.34 8.87 15.67
CA LEU A 204 -0.32 7.70 14.79
C LEU A 204 0.77 6.74 15.24
N HIS A 205 0.41 5.48 15.47
CA HIS A 205 1.29 4.39 15.90
C HIS A 205 1.67 3.43 14.78
N LEU A 206 0.78 3.25 13.80
CA LEU A 206 1.00 2.41 12.62
C LEU A 206 0.20 2.95 11.44
N LEU A 207 0.86 3.01 10.28
CA LEU A 207 0.21 3.23 8.99
C LEU A 207 0.78 2.21 8.00
N GLU A 208 -0.05 1.28 7.56
CA GLU A 208 0.40 0.20 6.68
C GLU A 208 -0.69 -0.17 5.67
N PHE A 209 -0.28 -0.59 4.48
CA PHE A 209 -1.24 -1.09 3.50
C PHE A 209 -1.94 -2.35 4.00
N ALA A 210 -3.27 -2.39 3.84
CA ALA A 210 -4.11 -3.50 4.30
C ALA A 210 -3.77 -4.84 3.64
N ASP A 211 -3.19 -4.81 2.46
CA ASP A 211 -2.79 -5.97 1.68
C ASP A 211 -1.30 -6.34 1.84
N ARG A 212 -0.55 -5.62 2.66
CA ARG A 212 0.86 -5.94 2.90
C ARG A 212 1.00 -7.19 3.78
N LYS A 213 1.88 -8.09 3.35
CA LYS A 213 2.16 -9.35 4.07
C LYS A 213 2.65 -9.14 5.51
N ALA A 214 3.31 -8.01 5.79
CA ALA A 214 3.84 -7.67 7.10
C ALA A 214 2.78 -7.17 8.10
N LEU A 215 1.63 -6.67 7.64
CA LEU A 215 0.62 -6.06 8.50
C LEU A 215 0.23 -6.90 9.73
N PRO A 216 -0.04 -8.22 9.64
CA PRO A 216 -0.36 -9.03 10.81
C PRO A 216 0.76 -9.03 11.87
N THR A 217 2.01 -9.07 11.42
CA THR A 217 3.19 -9.07 12.30
C THR A 217 3.36 -7.70 12.98
N GLU A 218 3.17 -6.62 12.23
CA GLU A 218 3.25 -5.25 12.76
C GLU A 218 2.16 -4.98 13.80
N LEU A 219 0.92 -5.40 13.53
CA LEU A 219 -0.18 -5.29 14.49
C LEU A 219 0.06 -6.12 15.76
N ALA A 220 0.61 -7.35 15.62
CA ALA A 220 0.96 -8.18 16.77
C ALA A 220 2.07 -7.53 17.60
N ARG A 221 3.10 -6.98 16.94
CA ARG A 221 4.20 -6.26 17.58
C ARG A 221 3.70 -5.03 18.33
N LEU A 222 2.84 -4.23 17.70
CA LEU A 222 2.25 -3.04 18.32
C LEU A 222 1.46 -3.39 19.58
N ARG A 223 0.60 -4.42 19.55
CA ARG A 223 -0.13 -4.92 20.72
C ARG A 223 0.80 -5.34 21.86
N HIS A 224 1.88 -6.05 21.51
CA HIS A 224 2.85 -6.49 22.52
C HIS A 224 3.56 -5.30 23.18
N MET A 225 3.97 -4.30 22.42
CA MET A 225 4.66 -3.12 22.93
C MET A 225 3.76 -2.22 23.77
N THR A 226 2.51 -2.04 23.37
CA THR A 226 1.56 -1.17 24.09
C THR A 226 0.86 -1.89 25.24
N LYS A 227 1.06 -3.22 25.39
CA LYS A 227 0.37 -4.07 26.37
C LYS A 227 -1.16 -3.91 26.33
N GLY A 228 -1.69 -3.54 25.18
CA GLY A 228 -3.08 -3.17 24.97
C GLY A 228 -3.77 -3.94 23.87
N SER A 229 -5.10 -3.86 23.85
CA SER A 229 -5.92 -4.29 22.73
C SER A 229 -5.95 -3.19 21.66
N ILE A 230 -6.11 -3.59 20.40
CA ILE A 230 -6.43 -2.69 19.30
C ILE A 230 -7.93 -2.84 19.05
N GLY A 231 -8.66 -1.75 19.08
CA GLY A 231 -10.06 -1.68 18.72
C GLY A 231 -10.25 -1.24 17.28
N VAL A 232 -11.51 -1.21 16.81
CA VAL A 232 -11.89 -0.59 15.55
C VAL A 232 -12.63 0.71 15.83
N GLY A 233 -12.18 1.80 15.22
CA GLY A 233 -12.81 3.10 15.39
C GLY A 233 -12.00 4.24 14.80
N GLN A 234 -12.59 5.44 14.89
CA GLN A 234 -11.95 6.67 14.45
C GLN A 234 -11.58 7.54 15.64
N THR A 235 -10.35 8.05 15.62
CA THR A 235 -9.89 9.12 16.49
C THR A 235 -9.80 10.44 15.70
N LYS A 236 -9.51 11.53 16.37
CA LYS A 236 -9.18 12.81 15.69
C LYS A 236 -7.95 12.62 14.80
N VAL A 237 -7.00 11.83 15.27
CA VAL A 237 -5.73 11.55 14.55
C VAL A 237 -5.99 10.74 13.29
N THR A 238 -6.82 9.69 13.32
CA THR A 238 -7.14 8.92 12.10
C THR A 238 -7.85 9.77 11.05
N LYS A 239 -8.71 10.71 11.46
CA LYS A 239 -9.34 11.67 10.55
C LYS A 239 -8.32 12.61 9.90
N GLN A 240 -7.37 13.10 10.69
CA GLN A 240 -6.28 13.93 10.21
C GLN A 240 -5.40 13.16 9.20
N VAL A 241 -4.98 11.93 9.55
CA VAL A 241 -4.23 11.04 8.63
C VAL A 241 -4.98 10.86 7.31
N GLY A 242 -6.29 10.61 7.37
CA GLY A 242 -7.11 10.45 6.16
C GLY A 242 -7.13 11.70 5.29
N ALA A 243 -7.30 12.88 5.89
CA ALA A 243 -7.27 14.15 5.18
C ALA A 243 -5.88 14.45 4.57
N GLU A 244 -4.81 14.21 5.33
CA GLU A 244 -3.44 14.40 4.87
C GLU A 244 -3.06 13.42 3.74
N LEU A 245 -3.46 12.15 3.82
CA LEU A 245 -3.28 11.19 2.73
C LEU A 245 -4.03 11.62 1.47
N HIS A 246 -5.28 12.08 1.60
CA HIS A 246 -6.03 12.59 0.46
C HIS A 246 -5.34 13.80 -0.18
N ALA A 247 -4.91 14.77 0.62
CA ALA A 247 -4.17 15.94 0.15
C ALA A 247 -2.81 15.57 -0.48
N TYR A 248 -2.11 14.58 0.09
CA TYR A 248 -0.86 14.07 -0.46
C TYR A 248 -1.05 13.43 -1.84
N PHE A 249 -2.02 12.55 -2.00
CA PHE A 249 -2.30 11.89 -3.28
C PHE A 249 -2.87 12.84 -4.34
N SER A 250 -3.59 13.89 -3.94
CA SER A 250 -4.01 14.96 -4.84
C SER A 250 -2.91 15.98 -5.15
N GLY A 251 -1.74 15.81 -4.53
CA GLY A 251 -0.58 16.65 -4.76
C GLY A 251 -0.61 18.01 -4.06
N GLN A 252 -1.52 18.20 -3.11
CA GLN A 252 -1.69 19.44 -2.35
C GLN A 252 -0.82 19.47 -1.08
N LEU A 253 -0.38 18.30 -0.58
CA LEU A 253 0.44 18.18 0.62
C LEU A 253 1.81 17.58 0.27
N ALA A 254 2.88 18.15 0.79
CA ALA A 254 4.26 17.65 0.62
C ALA A 254 4.81 16.98 1.88
N ALA A 255 4.29 17.31 3.06
CA ALA A 255 4.74 16.81 4.35
C ALA A 255 3.55 16.60 5.28
N PHE A 256 3.55 15.49 6.01
CA PHE A 256 2.52 15.17 6.99
C PHE A 256 2.77 15.94 8.29
N GLN A 257 1.69 16.38 8.94
CA GLN A 257 1.69 17.10 10.21
C GLN A 257 1.21 16.21 11.36
N THR A 258 0.65 15.05 11.05
CA THR A 258 0.13 14.10 12.06
C THR A 258 1.25 13.70 13.02
N PRO A 259 1.05 13.84 14.34
CA PRO A 259 2.02 13.38 15.33
C PRO A 259 2.24 11.88 15.22
N LEU A 260 3.50 11.45 15.36
CA LEU A 260 3.91 10.06 15.23
C LEU A 260 4.48 9.53 16.54
N VAL A 261 4.16 8.28 16.86
CA VAL A 261 4.89 7.49 17.87
C VAL A 261 5.72 6.45 17.15
N LEU A 262 7.03 6.61 17.17
CA LEU A 262 7.94 5.68 16.54
C LEU A 262 8.19 4.47 17.46
N HIS A 263 7.82 3.30 16.99
CA HIS A 263 8.05 2.03 17.67
C HIS A 263 9.25 1.31 17.03
N GLY A 264 10.32 1.12 17.81
CA GLY A 264 11.51 0.47 17.29
C GLY A 264 12.70 0.57 18.26
N THR A 265 13.85 0.07 17.82
CA THR A 265 15.13 0.30 18.51
C THR A 265 15.56 1.75 18.30
N GLU A 266 16.50 2.24 19.14
CA GLU A 266 17.07 3.59 18.97
C GLU A 266 17.61 3.82 17.56
N PHE A 267 18.21 2.79 16.95
CA PHE A 267 18.69 2.83 15.57
C PHE A 267 17.59 3.01 14.52
N THR A 268 16.40 2.45 14.75
CA THR A 268 15.26 2.57 13.81
C THR A 268 14.44 3.84 14.01
N LYS A 269 14.72 4.61 15.07
CA LYS A 269 14.05 5.88 15.37
C LYS A 269 14.82 7.10 14.85
N GLN A 270 16.06 6.92 14.41
CA GLN A 270 16.89 7.93 13.74
C GLN A 270 16.63 7.96 12.24
#